data_579faf00dfd1cb2425df889f0c4c4e0b
#
_entry.id   579faf00dfd1cb2425df889f0c4c4e0b
#
_cell.length_a   1.000
_cell.length_b   1.000
_cell.length_c   1.000
_cell.angle_alpha   90.00
_cell.angle_beta   90.00
_cell.angle_gamma   90.00
#
_symmetry.space_group_name_H-M   'P 1'
#
loop_
_entity.id
_entity.type
_entity.pdbx_description
1 polymer ?
#
loop_
_entity_poly.entity_id
_entity_poly.type
_entity_poly.pdbx_seq_one_letter_code
_entity_poly.pdbx_strand_id
1 'polypeptide(L)'
;MLTLSQFEIIRPTYESSQEETLNWLIQAHTQSEAYSQGKKAEQIKPFTLSLRQKLDHVACKPNRISKRGHILSDFLHTEWEKMKVYRLEESSFGVDLTTRSKIFSDQVEDAFEQFYPKSAASPDHLIHVTCTGYVSPSGGQKMVSQRGWGEKTLVSHVYHMGCSASIPALRLAQGSLQVEGCVDVVHTELCSLHTNPSLHGLNQLVSQSLFADGFIKYRAQASCSSEHFQLYTLHEELVSNSFDSMHWKIENWGFALSLSQEIPALIAQSIYPYLVRMSQKSGFTIEYILQNALFAIHPGGPKIVQSIQAVLGLSFAQVAHSKFILQQFGNMSSATLPHVWKEILEDPKVVTGSLIVSLAFGPGLTICGSIMEKRLPCG
;
A
#
# COMPACT_ATOMS: atom_id res chain seq x y z
N MET A 1 -23.74 12.35 2.73
CA MET A 1 -22.97 11.58 1.71
C MET A 1 -21.50 11.75 2.07
N LEU A 2 -20.65 10.74 1.90
CA LEU A 2 -19.22 10.84 2.26
C LEU A 2 -18.45 11.56 1.16
N THR A 3 -17.63 12.55 1.54
CA THR A 3 -16.66 13.20 0.65
C THR A 3 -15.22 12.91 1.09
N LEU A 4 -14.28 12.85 0.15
CA LEU A 4 -12.85 12.64 0.40
C LEU A 4 -12.06 13.81 -0.15
N SER A 5 -11.21 14.40 0.70
CA SER A 5 -10.42 15.58 0.36
C SER A 5 -9.15 15.68 1.20
N GLN A 6 -8.40 16.78 1.03
CA GLN A 6 -7.23 17.11 1.87
C GLN A 6 -6.20 15.97 1.95
N PHE A 7 -5.82 15.44 0.79
CA PHE A 7 -4.79 14.41 0.71
C PHE A 7 -3.41 15.01 0.99
N GLU A 8 -2.73 14.49 2.01
CA GLU A 8 -1.38 14.89 2.39
C GLU A 8 -0.45 13.68 2.36
N ILE A 9 0.73 13.83 1.76
CA ILE A 9 1.74 12.77 1.64
C ILE A 9 2.99 13.17 2.41
N ILE A 10 3.54 12.23 3.18
CA ILE A 10 4.91 12.31 3.69
C ILE A 10 5.77 11.34 2.87
N ARG A 11 6.86 11.84 2.32
CA ARG A 11 7.82 11.00 1.58
C ARG A 11 8.72 10.26 2.57
N PRO A 12 9.03 8.98 2.34
CA PRO A 12 10.07 8.29 3.08
C PRO A 12 11.41 9.03 2.99
N THR A 13 12.21 8.92 4.05
CA THR A 13 13.47 9.67 4.19
C THR A 13 14.48 9.34 3.09
N TYR A 14 14.49 8.09 2.62
CA TYR A 14 15.42 7.62 1.59
C TYR A 14 14.69 7.14 0.36
N GLU A 15 15.35 7.18 -0.78
CA GLU A 15 14.84 6.72 -2.05
C GLU A 15 15.98 6.05 -2.84
N SER A 16 15.70 4.96 -3.52
CA SER A 16 16.61 4.30 -4.44
C SER A 16 15.92 3.98 -5.76
N SER A 17 16.65 3.95 -6.85
CA SER A 17 16.16 3.44 -8.12
C SER A 17 15.83 1.96 -8.01
N GLN A 18 14.98 1.47 -8.89
CA GLN A 18 14.65 0.05 -8.95
C GLN A 18 15.89 -0.81 -9.23
N GLU A 19 16.80 -0.31 -10.06
CA GLU A 19 18.05 -1.01 -10.37
C GLU A 19 18.96 -1.15 -9.15
N GLU A 20 19.16 -0.05 -8.40
CA GLU A 20 19.92 -0.08 -7.14
C GLU A 20 19.29 -1.05 -6.14
N THR A 21 17.97 -1.01 -5.97
CA THR A 21 17.28 -1.92 -5.05
C THR A 21 17.39 -3.38 -5.48
N LEU A 22 17.28 -3.71 -6.77
CA LEU A 22 17.48 -5.07 -7.25
C LEU A 22 18.91 -5.55 -7.06
N ASN A 23 19.90 -4.68 -7.26
CA ASN A 23 21.30 -4.99 -6.98
C ASN A 23 21.54 -5.19 -5.47
N TRP A 24 20.94 -4.37 -4.62
CA TRP A 24 20.98 -4.55 -3.17
C TRP A 24 20.37 -5.90 -2.76
N LEU A 25 19.20 -6.28 -3.31
CA LEU A 25 18.58 -7.56 -3.04
C LEU A 25 19.50 -8.73 -3.40
N ILE A 26 20.17 -8.70 -4.55
CA ILE A 26 21.13 -9.74 -4.94
C ILE A 26 22.23 -9.86 -3.90
N GLN A 27 22.78 -8.75 -3.44
CA GLN A 27 23.87 -8.75 -2.44
C GLN A 27 23.37 -9.22 -1.07
N ALA A 28 22.18 -8.75 -0.62
CA ALA A 28 21.59 -9.14 0.66
C ALA A 28 21.29 -10.65 0.70
N HIS A 29 20.66 -11.22 -0.33
CA HIS A 29 20.41 -12.66 -0.42
C HIS A 29 21.71 -13.48 -0.49
N THR A 30 22.72 -12.98 -1.20
CA THR A 30 24.03 -13.61 -1.26
C THR A 30 24.69 -13.62 0.12
N GLN A 31 24.70 -12.49 0.83
CA GLN A 31 25.27 -12.41 2.18
C GLN A 31 24.53 -13.30 3.18
N SER A 32 23.19 -13.30 3.13
CA SER A 32 22.33 -14.15 3.95
C SER A 32 22.63 -15.64 3.75
N GLU A 33 22.76 -16.09 2.50
CA GLU A 33 23.09 -17.49 2.18
C GLU A 33 24.52 -17.82 2.59
N ALA A 34 25.47 -16.93 2.39
CA ALA A 34 26.86 -17.11 2.83
C ALA A 34 26.93 -17.29 4.35
N TYR A 35 26.24 -16.45 5.11
CA TYR A 35 26.13 -16.56 6.56
C TYR A 35 25.56 -17.94 6.96
N SER A 36 24.45 -18.35 6.34
CA SER A 36 23.79 -19.62 6.63
C SER A 36 24.68 -20.86 6.34
N GLN A 37 25.60 -20.75 5.39
CA GLN A 37 26.56 -21.80 5.04
C GLN A 37 27.89 -21.70 5.82
N GLY A 38 28.08 -20.68 6.66
CA GLY A 38 29.37 -20.41 7.32
C GLY A 38 30.49 -20.06 6.32
N LYS A 39 30.16 -19.42 5.20
CA LYS A 39 31.05 -19.06 4.10
C LYS A 39 31.11 -17.55 3.91
N LYS A 40 32.08 -17.08 3.13
CA LYS A 40 32.10 -15.69 2.64
C LYS A 40 31.31 -15.60 1.34
N ALA A 41 30.75 -14.42 1.04
CA ALA A 41 29.94 -14.18 -0.16
C ALA A 41 30.68 -14.56 -1.46
N GLU A 42 31.99 -14.33 -1.54
CA GLU A 42 32.82 -14.67 -2.70
C GLU A 42 32.91 -16.18 -2.97
N GLN A 43 32.66 -17.03 -1.96
CA GLN A 43 32.73 -18.48 -2.06
C GLN A 43 31.45 -19.13 -2.60
N ILE A 44 30.35 -18.35 -2.74
CA ILE A 44 29.06 -18.86 -3.20
C ILE A 44 28.62 -18.22 -4.53
N LYS A 45 29.56 -17.85 -5.39
CA LYS A 45 29.31 -17.27 -6.72
C LYS A 45 28.26 -18.03 -7.57
N PRO A 46 28.20 -19.39 -7.60
CA PRO A 46 27.18 -20.10 -8.33
C PRO A 46 25.75 -19.78 -7.84
N PHE A 47 25.55 -19.63 -6.52
CA PHE A 47 24.27 -19.21 -5.95
C PHE A 47 23.92 -17.79 -6.41
N THR A 48 24.86 -16.85 -6.30
CA THR A 48 24.65 -15.45 -6.71
C THR A 48 24.24 -15.33 -8.19
N LEU A 49 24.86 -16.12 -9.09
CA LEU A 49 24.52 -16.14 -10.51
C LEU A 49 23.11 -16.71 -10.73
N SER A 50 22.77 -17.82 -10.07
CA SER A 50 21.42 -18.39 -10.13
C SER A 50 20.35 -17.43 -9.60
N LEU A 51 20.63 -16.74 -8.49
CA LEU A 51 19.74 -15.75 -7.91
C LEU A 51 19.51 -14.56 -8.87
N ARG A 52 20.59 -14.05 -9.48
CA ARG A 52 20.49 -12.97 -10.49
C ARG A 52 19.59 -13.39 -11.65
N GLN A 53 19.78 -14.60 -12.20
CA GLN A 53 18.93 -15.13 -13.27
C GLN A 53 17.44 -15.22 -12.85
N LYS A 54 17.17 -15.68 -11.61
CA LYS A 54 15.80 -15.72 -11.08
C LYS A 54 15.20 -14.31 -10.99
N LEU A 55 15.90 -13.35 -10.40
CA LEU A 55 15.44 -11.95 -10.29
C LEU A 55 15.26 -11.32 -11.69
N ASP A 56 16.16 -11.57 -12.62
CA ASP A 56 16.03 -11.11 -14.00
C ASP A 56 14.77 -11.66 -14.68
N HIS A 57 14.30 -12.83 -14.29
CA HIS A 57 13.09 -13.42 -14.84
C HIS A 57 11.82 -12.91 -14.16
N VAL A 58 11.80 -12.76 -12.82
CA VAL A 58 10.55 -12.54 -12.07
C VAL A 58 10.38 -11.14 -11.52
N ALA A 59 11.46 -10.40 -11.27
CA ALA A 59 11.39 -9.10 -10.62
C ALA A 59 10.70 -8.04 -11.49
N CYS A 60 10.04 -7.10 -10.82
CA CYS A 60 9.51 -5.92 -11.48
C CYS A 60 10.64 -5.08 -12.07
N LYS A 61 10.56 -4.80 -13.36
CA LYS A 61 11.64 -4.13 -14.12
C LYS A 61 11.63 -2.60 -13.92
N PRO A 62 12.77 -1.90 -14.12
CA PRO A 62 12.90 -0.44 -13.97
C PRO A 62 11.93 0.38 -14.85
N ASN A 63 11.49 -0.15 -15.98
CA ASN A 63 10.49 0.50 -16.83
C ASN A 63 9.05 0.43 -16.26
N ARG A 64 8.84 -0.32 -15.18
CA ARG A 64 7.54 -0.46 -14.48
C ARG A 64 7.54 0.20 -13.11
N ILE A 65 8.65 0.15 -12.41
CA ILE A 65 8.94 0.89 -11.19
C ILE A 65 10.26 1.62 -11.44
N SER A 66 10.28 2.94 -11.36
CA SER A 66 11.52 3.71 -11.55
C SER A 66 12.31 3.80 -10.24
N LYS A 67 11.60 3.99 -9.13
CA LYS A 67 12.19 4.20 -7.81
C LYS A 67 11.26 3.77 -6.69
N ARG A 68 11.83 3.57 -5.50
CA ARG A 68 11.10 3.19 -4.28
C ARG A 68 11.59 3.99 -3.08
N GLY A 69 10.65 4.41 -2.24
CA GLY A 69 10.96 5.07 -0.97
C GLY A 69 11.18 4.08 0.15
N HIS A 70 12.10 4.40 1.06
CA HIS A 70 12.44 3.60 2.25
C HIS A 70 12.63 4.49 3.48
N ILE A 71 12.25 3.99 4.66
CA ILE A 71 12.61 4.64 5.93
C ILE A 71 14.01 4.23 6.41
N LEU A 72 14.59 3.20 5.81
CA LEU A 72 15.89 2.65 6.18
C LEU A 72 16.98 3.07 5.20
N SER A 73 18.11 3.59 5.73
CA SER A 73 19.33 3.80 4.94
C SER A 73 19.98 2.49 4.47
N ASP A 74 19.62 1.38 5.05
CA ASP A 74 20.11 0.02 4.77
C ASP A 74 20.07 -0.34 3.27
N PHE A 75 19.08 0.18 2.53
CA PHE A 75 18.95 -0.06 1.10
C PHE A 75 19.92 0.76 0.20
N LEU A 76 20.70 1.67 0.80
CA LEU A 76 21.62 2.54 0.07
C LEU A 76 23.07 2.06 0.09
N HIS A 77 23.41 1.04 0.89
CA HIS A 77 24.78 0.50 1.03
C HIS A 77 24.77 -0.99 1.35
N THR A 78 25.95 -1.59 1.44
CA THR A 78 26.15 -3.01 1.78
C THR A 78 27.16 -3.23 2.91
N GLU A 79 27.34 -2.21 3.75
CA GLU A 79 28.10 -2.29 4.99
C GLU A 79 27.19 -2.90 6.07
N TRP A 80 27.07 -4.25 6.05
CA TRP A 80 26.07 -5.00 6.83
C TRP A 80 26.14 -4.73 8.34
N GLU A 81 27.32 -4.52 8.89
CA GLU A 81 27.55 -4.20 10.31
C GLU A 81 27.02 -2.81 10.71
N LYS A 82 26.85 -1.89 9.75
CA LYS A 82 26.31 -0.54 9.98
C LYS A 82 24.81 -0.42 9.80
N MET A 83 24.15 -1.49 9.36
CA MET A 83 22.73 -1.47 9.06
C MET A 83 21.87 -1.49 10.34
N LYS A 84 20.73 -0.84 10.27
CA LYS A 84 19.77 -0.83 11.39
C LYS A 84 19.00 -2.13 11.50
N VAL A 85 18.60 -2.70 10.37
CA VAL A 85 17.74 -3.90 10.26
C VAL A 85 18.50 -5.07 9.66
N TYR A 86 19.18 -4.87 8.53
CA TYR A 86 19.76 -5.96 7.73
C TYR A 86 21.22 -6.25 8.09
N ARG A 87 21.49 -6.57 9.39
CA ARG A 87 22.81 -6.96 9.91
C ARG A 87 23.13 -8.40 9.51
N LEU A 88 23.42 -8.60 8.22
CA LEU A 88 23.54 -9.94 7.63
C LEU A 88 24.89 -10.64 7.93
N GLU A 89 25.76 -10.03 8.72
CA GLU A 89 26.92 -10.68 9.35
C GLU A 89 26.58 -11.34 10.69
N GLU A 90 25.47 -10.93 11.31
CA GLU A 90 25.02 -11.43 12.62
C GLU A 90 23.87 -12.44 12.48
N SER A 91 23.10 -12.37 11.39
CA SER A 91 21.90 -13.19 11.18
C SER A 91 21.54 -13.27 9.69
N SER A 92 20.99 -14.39 9.23
CA SER A 92 20.55 -14.56 7.84
C SER A 92 19.37 -13.66 7.43
N PHE A 93 18.63 -13.09 8.38
CA PHE A 93 17.48 -12.22 8.12
C PHE A 93 17.61 -10.82 8.74
N GLY A 94 18.73 -10.56 9.46
CA GLY A 94 18.95 -9.33 10.19
C GLY A 94 18.35 -9.36 11.60
N VAL A 95 17.81 -8.23 12.07
CA VAL A 95 17.23 -8.12 13.41
C VAL A 95 15.85 -8.78 13.50
N ASP A 96 15.44 -9.11 14.73
CA ASP A 96 14.16 -9.74 15.04
C ASP A 96 12.94 -8.81 14.90
N LEU A 97 11.75 -9.37 15.00
CA LEU A 97 10.49 -8.65 14.94
C LEU A 97 10.36 -7.59 16.04
N THR A 98 10.88 -7.85 17.23
CA THR A 98 10.82 -6.88 18.37
C THR A 98 11.53 -5.60 18.01
N THR A 99 12.74 -5.70 17.48
CA THR A 99 13.53 -4.56 17.03
C THR A 99 12.87 -3.82 15.85
N ARG A 100 12.33 -4.56 14.86
CA ARG A 100 11.59 -3.98 13.73
C ARG A 100 10.32 -3.26 14.18
N SER A 101 9.60 -3.82 15.16
CA SER A 101 8.39 -3.21 15.75
C SER A 101 8.70 -1.91 16.48
N LYS A 102 9.86 -1.81 17.15
CA LYS A 102 10.31 -0.56 17.76
C LYS A 102 10.58 0.50 16.68
N ILE A 103 11.32 0.16 15.63
CA ILE A 103 11.59 1.07 14.50
C ILE A 103 10.27 1.51 13.87
N PHE A 104 9.32 0.59 13.66
CA PHE A 104 7.98 0.92 13.17
C PHE A 104 7.30 1.95 14.07
N SER A 105 7.26 1.73 15.39
CA SER A 105 6.64 2.65 16.34
C SER A 105 7.23 4.04 16.25
N ASP A 106 8.57 4.14 16.28
CA ASP A 106 9.28 5.41 16.24
C ASP A 106 8.98 6.18 14.93
N GLN A 107 9.04 5.50 13.79
CA GLN A 107 8.77 6.13 12.47
C GLN A 107 7.30 6.53 12.28
N VAL A 108 6.37 5.75 12.82
CA VAL A 108 4.93 6.09 12.77
C VAL A 108 4.63 7.27 13.68
N GLU A 109 5.25 7.37 14.85
CA GLU A 109 5.12 8.53 15.73
C GLU A 109 5.63 9.79 15.04
N ASP A 110 6.80 9.75 14.39
CA ASP A 110 7.35 10.85 13.60
C ASP A 110 6.41 11.26 12.45
N ALA A 111 5.78 10.30 11.78
CA ALA A 111 4.81 10.59 10.71
C ALA A 111 3.55 11.27 11.26
N PHE A 112 3.02 10.83 12.41
CA PHE A 112 1.87 11.49 13.04
C PHE A 112 2.21 12.91 13.50
N GLU A 113 3.42 13.15 14.04
CA GLU A 113 3.86 14.51 14.39
C GLU A 113 3.93 15.44 13.17
N GLN A 114 4.34 14.93 12.00
CA GLN A 114 4.38 15.68 10.76
C GLN A 114 2.97 15.95 10.21
N PHE A 115 2.06 14.96 10.21
CA PHE A 115 0.67 15.14 9.77
C PHE A 115 -0.14 16.07 10.67
N TYR A 116 0.22 16.13 11.96
CA TYR A 116 -0.48 16.94 12.97
C TYR A 116 0.50 17.86 13.70
N PRO A 117 1.00 18.93 13.05
CA PRO A 117 1.80 19.94 13.74
C PRO A 117 1.02 20.54 14.91
N LYS A 118 1.69 21.24 15.85
CA LYS A 118 1.06 21.80 17.06
C LYS A 118 -0.14 22.71 16.77
N SER A 119 -0.20 23.30 15.60
CA SER A 119 -1.30 24.17 15.14
C SER A 119 -2.46 23.41 14.49
N ALA A 120 -2.35 22.09 14.30
CA ALA A 120 -3.40 21.30 13.66
C ALA A 120 -4.66 21.25 14.54
N ALA A 121 -5.83 21.29 13.89
CA ALA A 121 -7.10 21.01 14.55
C ALA A 121 -7.28 19.50 14.76
N SER A 122 -7.95 19.14 15.87
CA SER A 122 -8.29 17.74 16.14
C SER A 122 -9.36 17.25 15.16
N PRO A 123 -9.22 16.07 14.55
CA PRO A 123 -10.36 15.40 13.93
C PRO A 123 -11.29 14.85 15.03
N ASP A 124 -12.56 14.62 14.69
CA ASP A 124 -13.48 13.94 15.62
C ASP A 124 -13.16 12.44 15.69
N HIS A 125 -12.71 11.87 14.58
CA HIS A 125 -12.26 10.48 14.54
C HIS A 125 -10.97 10.34 13.71
N LEU A 126 -9.99 9.63 14.25
CA LEU A 126 -8.75 9.25 13.59
C LEU A 126 -8.76 7.73 13.31
N ILE A 127 -8.69 7.35 12.04
CA ILE A 127 -8.58 5.96 11.62
C ILE A 127 -7.13 5.71 11.18
N HIS A 128 -6.40 4.89 11.94
CA HIS A 128 -5.05 4.48 11.59
C HIS A 128 -5.06 3.17 10.83
N VAL A 129 -4.47 3.16 9.64
CA VAL A 129 -4.42 2.02 8.71
C VAL A 129 -2.97 1.58 8.52
N THR A 130 -2.69 0.30 8.75
CA THR A 130 -1.38 -0.31 8.46
C THR A 130 -1.46 -1.83 8.34
N CYS A 131 -0.58 -2.38 7.52
CA CYS A 131 -0.34 -3.84 7.42
C CYS A 131 1.08 -4.22 7.84
N THR A 132 1.92 -3.24 8.19
CA THR A 132 3.36 -3.41 8.40
C THR A 132 3.81 -3.16 9.82
N GLY A 133 2.85 -3.02 10.76
CA GLY A 133 3.13 -2.94 12.19
C GLY A 133 1.92 -3.32 13.03
N TYR A 134 2.19 -3.80 14.23
CA TYR A 134 1.16 -4.19 15.20
C TYR A 134 1.63 -3.78 16.60
N VAL A 135 1.40 -2.51 16.93
CA VAL A 135 1.85 -1.89 18.18
C VAL A 135 0.68 -1.21 18.89
N SER A 136 0.57 -1.43 20.20
CA SER A 136 -0.42 -0.79 21.04
C SER A 136 0.27 -0.26 22.32
N PRO A 137 0.05 1.02 22.72
CA PRO A 137 -0.76 2.01 22.01
C PRO A 137 -0.16 2.39 20.65
N SER A 138 -1.02 2.69 19.68
CA SER A 138 -0.60 3.10 18.34
C SER A 138 -0.02 4.51 18.32
N GLY A 139 0.73 4.86 17.25
CA GLY A 139 1.21 6.24 17.06
C GLY A 139 0.08 7.26 17.04
N GLY A 140 -1.09 6.92 16.47
CA GLY A 140 -2.28 7.76 16.51
C GLY A 140 -2.80 7.99 17.94
N GLN A 141 -2.88 6.95 18.77
CA GLN A 141 -3.29 7.09 20.17
C GLN A 141 -2.29 7.93 21.00
N LYS A 142 -0.99 7.71 20.77
CA LYS A 142 0.06 8.50 21.43
C LYS A 142 -0.05 9.98 21.07
N MET A 143 -0.17 10.29 19.75
CA MET A 143 -0.32 11.66 19.27
C MET A 143 -1.59 12.33 19.84
N VAL A 144 -2.75 11.67 19.82
CA VAL A 144 -4.01 12.19 20.39
C VAL A 144 -3.84 12.51 21.88
N SER A 145 -3.18 11.63 22.63
CA SER A 145 -2.88 11.86 24.06
C SER A 145 -1.95 13.06 24.27
N GLN A 146 -0.85 13.13 23.51
CA GLN A 146 0.15 14.21 23.62
C GLN A 146 -0.42 15.58 23.23
N ARG A 147 -1.40 15.62 22.29
CA ARG A 147 -2.09 16.86 21.87
C ARG A 147 -3.22 17.28 22.83
N GLY A 148 -3.54 16.46 23.84
CA GLY A 148 -4.68 16.71 24.73
C GLY A 148 -6.05 16.60 24.03
N TRP A 149 -6.15 15.75 22.99
CA TRP A 149 -7.37 15.58 22.21
C TRP A 149 -8.23 14.39 22.67
N GLY A 150 -7.85 13.73 23.74
CA GLY A 150 -8.47 12.48 24.20
C GLY A 150 -9.97 12.53 24.48
N GLU A 151 -10.53 13.72 24.77
CA GLU A 151 -11.98 13.91 24.98
C GLU A 151 -12.72 14.26 23.66
N LYS A 152 -11.98 14.52 22.57
CA LYS A 152 -12.54 15.03 21.31
C LYS A 152 -12.32 14.09 20.13
N THR A 153 -11.27 13.27 20.17
CA THR A 153 -10.87 12.44 19.04
C THR A 153 -10.97 10.96 19.40
N LEU A 154 -11.86 10.25 18.74
CA LEU A 154 -11.87 8.79 18.76
C LEU A 154 -10.70 8.26 17.93
N VAL A 155 -10.13 7.11 18.33
CA VAL A 155 -9.08 6.44 17.53
C VAL A 155 -9.50 5.02 17.23
N SER A 156 -9.53 4.67 15.96
CA SER A 156 -9.77 3.31 15.47
C SER A 156 -8.63 2.79 14.61
N HIS A 157 -8.53 1.47 14.49
CA HIS A 157 -7.48 0.80 13.73
C HIS A 157 -8.06 -0.10 12.66
N VAL A 158 -7.53 0.02 11.42
CA VAL A 158 -7.78 -0.89 10.33
C VAL A 158 -6.45 -1.57 10.00
N TYR A 159 -6.13 -2.59 10.78
CA TYR A 159 -4.86 -3.30 10.72
C TYR A 159 -4.98 -4.64 10.01
N HIS A 160 -3.91 -5.05 9.30
CA HIS A 160 -3.77 -6.36 8.64
C HIS A 160 -4.86 -6.71 7.60
N MET A 161 -5.53 -5.71 7.04
CA MET A 161 -6.48 -5.89 5.93
C MET A 161 -5.78 -5.95 4.56
N GLY A 162 -4.43 -5.91 4.56
CA GLY A 162 -3.62 -5.92 3.34
C GLY A 162 -3.78 -4.67 2.47
N CYS A 163 -3.46 -4.81 1.20
CA CYS A 163 -3.49 -3.71 0.24
C CYS A 163 -4.91 -3.16 -0.02
N SER A 164 -5.97 -3.88 0.38
CA SER A 164 -7.36 -3.43 0.24
C SER A 164 -7.84 -2.51 1.36
N ALA A 165 -7.06 -2.32 2.43
CA ALA A 165 -7.48 -1.68 3.68
C ALA A 165 -8.06 -0.28 3.54
N SER A 166 -7.74 0.46 2.47
CA SER A 166 -8.31 1.79 2.20
C SER A 166 -9.84 1.76 2.02
N ILE A 167 -10.42 0.70 1.45
CA ILE A 167 -11.87 0.59 1.27
C ILE A 167 -12.60 0.24 2.58
N PRO A 168 -12.19 -0.77 3.38
CA PRO A 168 -12.67 -0.95 4.74
C PRO A 168 -12.55 0.29 5.63
N ALA A 169 -11.46 1.08 5.49
CA ALA A 169 -11.30 2.33 6.21
C ALA A 169 -12.36 3.38 5.81
N LEU A 170 -12.71 3.48 4.52
CA LEU A 170 -13.83 4.34 4.07
C LEU A 170 -15.18 3.87 4.62
N ARG A 171 -15.41 2.56 4.72
CA ARG A 171 -16.63 2.02 5.31
C ARG A 171 -16.75 2.38 6.80
N LEU A 172 -15.63 2.30 7.53
CA LEU A 172 -15.58 2.72 8.93
C LEU A 172 -15.81 4.26 9.04
N ALA A 173 -15.15 5.05 8.21
CA ALA A 173 -15.35 6.51 8.16
C ALA A 173 -16.82 6.87 7.84
N GLN A 174 -17.45 6.19 6.89
CA GLN A 174 -18.87 6.40 6.55
C GLN A 174 -19.81 6.11 7.72
N GLY A 175 -19.53 5.05 8.49
CA GLY A 175 -20.28 4.74 9.71
C GLY A 175 -20.11 5.82 10.78
N SER A 176 -18.90 6.32 10.97
CA SER A 176 -18.58 7.36 11.95
C SER A 176 -19.24 8.69 11.64
N LEU A 177 -19.36 9.08 10.38
CA LEU A 177 -19.99 10.36 9.98
C LEU A 177 -21.48 10.49 10.31
N GLN A 178 -22.14 9.43 10.74
CA GLN A 178 -23.49 9.51 11.30
C GLN A 178 -23.51 10.17 12.69
N VAL A 179 -22.36 10.18 13.37
CA VAL A 179 -22.18 10.69 14.73
C VAL A 179 -21.15 11.83 14.74
N GLU A 180 -20.08 11.71 13.94
CA GLU A 180 -18.90 12.58 13.93
C GLU A 180 -18.86 13.47 12.67
N GLY A 181 -18.35 14.71 12.80
CA GLY A 181 -18.31 15.68 11.71
C GLY A 181 -17.13 15.50 10.74
N CYS A 182 -15.97 15.03 11.25
CA CYS A 182 -14.71 14.99 10.52
C CYS A 182 -13.91 13.75 10.89
N VAL A 183 -13.57 12.93 9.90
CA VAL A 183 -12.77 11.71 10.06
C VAL A 183 -11.48 11.83 9.26
N ASP A 184 -10.34 11.73 9.93
CA ASP A 184 -9.04 11.62 9.25
C ASP A 184 -8.63 10.15 9.15
N VAL A 185 -8.24 9.72 7.96
CA VAL A 185 -7.69 8.38 7.69
C VAL A 185 -6.20 8.53 7.39
N VAL A 186 -5.38 7.84 8.18
CA VAL A 186 -3.91 7.91 8.07
C VAL A 186 -3.37 6.51 7.78
N HIS A 187 -2.71 6.37 6.64
CA HIS A 187 -2.00 5.15 6.26
C HIS A 187 -0.51 5.30 6.55
N THR A 188 0.06 4.30 7.22
CA THR A 188 1.51 4.23 7.48
C THR A 188 2.01 2.84 7.11
N GLU A 189 2.69 2.72 5.97
CA GLU A 189 3.17 1.43 5.48
C GLU A 189 4.69 1.43 5.38
N LEU A 190 5.33 0.56 6.15
CA LEU A 190 6.78 0.40 6.26
C LEU A 190 7.20 -0.99 5.78
N CYS A 191 6.93 -1.26 4.51
CA CYS A 191 7.21 -2.56 3.89
C CYS A 191 8.70 -2.92 3.89
N SER A 192 9.57 -1.90 3.88
CA SER A 192 11.02 -2.08 3.96
C SER A 192 11.48 -2.80 5.23
N LEU A 193 10.68 -2.81 6.29
CA LEU A 193 10.96 -3.55 7.52
C LEU A 193 10.76 -5.07 7.38
N HIS A 194 10.14 -5.56 6.31
CA HIS A 194 9.71 -6.95 6.19
C HIS A 194 10.33 -7.71 5.01
N THR A 195 11.42 -7.21 4.45
CA THR A 195 12.26 -7.98 3.53
C THR A 195 12.98 -9.10 4.30
N ASN A 196 13.00 -10.31 3.76
CA ASN A 196 13.78 -11.41 4.31
C ASN A 196 14.73 -11.98 3.27
N PRO A 197 16.04 -11.64 3.34
CA PRO A 197 17.03 -12.13 2.39
C PRO A 197 17.32 -13.63 2.48
N SER A 198 16.85 -14.34 3.50
CA SER A 198 17.01 -15.80 3.60
C SER A 198 15.95 -16.58 2.81
N LEU A 199 14.93 -15.90 2.28
CA LEU A 199 13.84 -16.51 1.53
C LEU A 199 14.02 -16.32 0.02
N HIS A 200 14.55 -17.34 -0.68
CA HIS A 200 14.96 -17.28 -2.08
C HIS A 200 13.91 -17.82 -3.07
N GLY A 201 12.67 -18.07 -2.60
CA GLY A 201 11.56 -18.54 -3.43
C GLY A 201 11.07 -17.46 -4.40
N LEU A 202 10.57 -17.86 -5.59
CA LEU A 202 10.15 -16.92 -6.63
C LEU A 202 9.09 -15.90 -6.14
N ASN A 203 8.12 -16.36 -5.36
CA ASN A 203 7.07 -15.48 -4.81
C ASN A 203 7.65 -14.40 -3.89
N GLN A 204 8.67 -14.73 -3.09
CA GLN A 204 9.37 -13.78 -2.23
C GLN A 204 10.17 -12.77 -3.05
N LEU A 205 10.91 -13.23 -4.06
CA LEU A 205 11.67 -12.35 -4.94
C LEU A 205 10.77 -11.37 -5.71
N VAL A 206 9.59 -11.83 -6.16
CA VAL A 206 8.58 -10.94 -6.76
C VAL A 206 8.14 -9.87 -5.75
N SER A 207 7.70 -10.27 -4.55
CA SER A 207 7.23 -9.35 -3.52
C SER A 207 8.31 -8.33 -3.14
N GLN A 208 9.53 -8.79 -2.86
CA GLN A 208 10.64 -7.93 -2.48
C GLN A 208 11.04 -6.94 -3.61
N SER A 209 10.74 -7.28 -4.87
CA SER A 209 10.97 -6.38 -6.01
C SER A 209 9.88 -5.33 -6.23
N LEU A 210 8.77 -5.37 -5.47
CA LEU A 210 7.59 -4.53 -5.68
C LEU A 210 7.37 -3.51 -4.57
N PHE A 211 7.55 -3.92 -3.30
CA PHE A 211 7.09 -3.13 -2.15
C PHE A 211 8.02 -1.96 -1.80
N ALA A 212 7.40 -0.89 -1.31
CA ALA A 212 8.02 0.36 -0.88
C ALA A 212 7.31 0.88 0.39
N ASP A 213 7.88 1.87 1.06
CA ASP A 213 7.25 2.55 2.18
C ASP A 213 6.39 3.71 1.69
N GLY A 214 5.33 4.04 2.44
CA GLY A 214 4.46 5.14 2.09
C GLY A 214 3.57 5.61 3.24
N PHE A 215 3.37 6.93 3.29
CA PHE A 215 2.52 7.60 4.27
C PHE A 215 1.56 8.54 3.55
N ILE A 216 0.27 8.44 3.88
CA ILE A 216 -0.75 9.35 3.36
C ILE A 216 -1.87 9.55 4.38
N LYS A 217 -2.31 10.79 4.51
CA LYS A 217 -3.49 11.18 5.25
C LYS A 217 -4.51 11.76 4.28
N TYR A 218 -5.78 11.50 4.52
CA TYR A 218 -6.88 12.18 3.85
C TYR A 218 -8.07 12.34 4.79
N ARG A 219 -8.94 13.28 4.47
CA ARG A 219 -10.12 13.62 5.25
C ARG A 219 -11.39 13.10 4.61
N ALA A 220 -12.24 12.47 5.42
CA ALA A 220 -13.58 12.05 5.10
C ALA A 220 -14.57 12.89 5.92
N GLN A 221 -15.58 13.49 5.26
CA GLN A 221 -16.58 14.35 5.90
C GLN A 221 -17.90 14.37 5.12
N ALA A 222 -18.97 14.91 5.72
CA ALA A 222 -20.30 14.91 5.10
C ALA A 222 -20.42 15.96 3.97
N SER A 223 -19.65 17.05 4.06
CA SER A 223 -19.60 18.13 3.07
C SER A 223 -18.19 18.69 2.98
N CYS A 224 -17.82 19.24 1.83
CA CYS A 224 -16.48 19.76 1.60
C CYS A 224 -16.54 21.08 0.81
N SER A 225 -15.75 22.07 1.25
CA SER A 225 -15.60 23.37 0.61
C SER A 225 -14.42 23.45 -0.36
N SER A 226 -13.72 22.35 -0.60
CA SER A 226 -12.63 22.24 -1.58
C SER A 226 -12.96 21.19 -2.64
N GLU A 227 -12.09 21.03 -3.63
CA GLU A 227 -12.17 19.95 -4.60
C GLU A 227 -12.10 18.59 -3.86
N HIS A 228 -12.99 17.65 -4.19
CA HIS A 228 -13.17 16.43 -3.46
C HIS A 228 -13.71 15.30 -4.34
N PHE A 229 -13.65 14.08 -3.83
CA PHE A 229 -14.44 12.95 -4.33
C PHE A 229 -15.70 12.80 -3.51
N GLN A 230 -16.83 12.69 -4.18
CA GLN A 230 -18.10 12.30 -3.58
C GLN A 230 -18.30 10.80 -3.73
N LEU A 231 -18.48 10.09 -2.62
CA LEU A 231 -18.67 8.64 -2.61
C LEU A 231 -20.13 8.27 -2.88
N TYR A 232 -20.35 7.38 -3.85
CA TYR A 232 -21.67 6.80 -4.16
C TYR A 232 -21.86 5.40 -3.55
N THR A 233 -20.85 4.53 -3.67
CA THR A 233 -20.95 3.17 -3.14
C THR A 233 -19.60 2.60 -2.72
N LEU A 234 -19.67 1.69 -1.74
CA LEU A 234 -18.59 0.78 -1.34
C LEU A 234 -19.06 -0.66 -1.54
N HIS A 235 -18.17 -1.49 -2.02
CA HIS A 235 -18.46 -2.90 -2.19
C HIS A 235 -17.23 -3.75 -1.84
N GLU A 236 -17.46 -4.90 -1.21
CA GLU A 236 -16.41 -5.83 -0.79
C GLU A 236 -16.92 -7.25 -0.93
N GLU A 237 -16.08 -8.14 -1.46
CA GLU A 237 -16.37 -9.57 -1.60
C GLU A 237 -15.14 -10.40 -1.31
N LEU A 238 -15.34 -11.55 -0.70
CA LEU A 238 -14.34 -12.61 -0.60
C LEU A 238 -14.52 -13.58 -1.76
N VAL A 239 -13.45 -13.83 -2.51
CA VAL A 239 -13.44 -14.82 -3.59
C VAL A 239 -13.45 -16.21 -2.95
N SER A 240 -14.41 -17.04 -3.33
CA SER A 240 -14.57 -18.38 -2.75
C SER A 240 -13.33 -19.25 -3.00
N ASN A 241 -12.94 -20.03 -2.00
CA ASN A 241 -11.84 -21.00 -2.05
C ASN A 241 -10.46 -20.40 -2.42
N SER A 242 -10.21 -19.13 -2.04
CA SER A 242 -8.97 -18.42 -2.37
C SER A 242 -8.11 -18.01 -1.16
N PHE A 243 -8.42 -18.52 0.04
CA PHE A 243 -7.77 -18.12 1.29
C PHE A 243 -6.25 -18.38 1.32
N ASP A 244 -5.75 -19.35 0.58
CA ASP A 244 -4.31 -19.65 0.46
C ASP A 244 -3.61 -18.79 -0.61
N SER A 245 -4.35 -18.02 -1.43
CA SER A 245 -3.77 -17.28 -2.55
C SER A 245 -2.95 -16.07 -2.09
N MET A 246 -3.39 -15.40 -1.03
CA MET A 246 -2.69 -14.26 -0.45
C MET A 246 -2.82 -14.27 1.06
N HIS A 247 -1.71 -14.31 1.76
CA HIS A 247 -1.71 -14.19 3.22
C HIS A 247 -0.49 -13.43 3.73
N TRP A 248 -0.62 -12.86 4.92
CA TRP A 248 0.35 -12.04 5.62
C TRP A 248 0.47 -12.58 7.03
N LYS A 249 1.57 -13.28 7.35
CA LYS A 249 1.78 -13.98 8.61
C LYS A 249 2.86 -13.33 9.45
N ILE A 250 2.65 -13.31 10.75
CA ILE A 250 3.67 -12.85 11.72
C ILE A 250 4.67 -13.98 11.93
N GLU A 251 5.95 -13.67 11.75
CA GLU A 251 7.08 -14.55 11.98
C GLU A 251 8.07 -13.90 12.97
N ASN A 252 9.03 -14.63 13.47
CA ASN A 252 10.02 -14.11 14.43
C ASN A 252 10.94 -13.02 13.85
N TRP A 253 11.08 -12.96 12.53
CA TRP A 253 11.92 -11.98 11.83
C TRP A 253 11.13 -10.79 11.26
N GLY A 254 9.82 -10.85 11.18
CA GLY A 254 8.99 -9.84 10.53
C GLY A 254 7.65 -10.39 10.08
N PHE A 255 7.03 -9.75 9.11
CA PHE A 255 5.77 -10.22 8.53
C PHE A 255 6.04 -10.86 7.17
N ALA A 256 5.67 -12.13 7.05
CA ALA A 256 5.87 -12.93 5.83
C ALA A 256 4.68 -12.81 4.89
N LEU A 257 4.89 -12.14 3.77
CA LEU A 257 3.92 -12.09 2.69
C LEU A 257 4.04 -13.33 1.79
N SER A 258 2.92 -13.98 1.51
CA SER A 258 2.83 -15.00 0.48
C SER A 258 1.82 -14.59 -0.58
N LEU A 259 2.25 -14.62 -1.84
CA LEU A 259 1.44 -14.28 -3.01
C LEU A 259 1.51 -15.45 -4.00
N SER A 260 0.35 -16.07 -4.27
CA SER A 260 0.25 -17.08 -5.32
C SER A 260 0.40 -16.44 -6.70
N GLN A 261 1.02 -17.14 -7.64
CA GLN A 261 1.09 -16.75 -9.04
C GLN A 261 -0.27 -16.77 -9.74
N GLU A 262 -1.28 -17.39 -9.14
CA GLU A 262 -2.65 -17.49 -9.66
C GLU A 262 -3.50 -16.24 -9.39
N ILE A 263 -3.05 -15.33 -8.50
CA ILE A 263 -3.82 -14.11 -8.13
C ILE A 263 -4.29 -13.31 -9.36
N PRO A 264 -3.45 -13.02 -10.36
CA PRO A 264 -3.91 -12.27 -11.53
C PRO A 264 -5.04 -12.97 -12.30
N ALA A 265 -5.01 -14.32 -12.38
CA ALA A 265 -6.05 -15.11 -13.04
C ALA A 265 -7.35 -15.13 -12.20
N LEU A 266 -7.25 -15.30 -10.88
CA LEU A 266 -8.41 -15.24 -9.98
C LEU A 266 -9.10 -13.87 -10.04
N ILE A 267 -8.33 -12.79 -10.03
CA ILE A 267 -8.86 -11.43 -10.19
C ILE A 267 -9.53 -11.30 -11.56
N ALA A 268 -8.88 -11.74 -12.64
CA ALA A 268 -9.42 -11.65 -13.99
C ALA A 268 -10.77 -12.37 -14.14
N GLN A 269 -10.92 -13.53 -13.51
CA GLN A 269 -12.18 -14.29 -13.52
C GLN A 269 -13.29 -13.61 -12.70
N SER A 270 -12.93 -12.93 -11.60
CA SER A 270 -13.89 -12.41 -10.63
C SER A 270 -14.29 -10.95 -10.89
N ILE A 271 -13.47 -10.17 -11.60
CA ILE A 271 -13.60 -8.71 -11.61
C ILE A 271 -14.84 -8.20 -12.36
N TYR A 272 -15.22 -8.79 -13.48
CA TYR A 272 -16.38 -8.35 -14.23
C TYR A 272 -17.70 -8.63 -13.46
N PRO A 273 -17.95 -9.86 -12.96
CA PRO A 273 -19.13 -10.11 -12.11
C PRO A 273 -19.16 -9.24 -10.84
N TYR A 274 -18.00 -8.99 -10.22
CA TYR A 274 -17.89 -8.08 -9.09
C TYR A 274 -18.34 -6.65 -9.44
N LEU A 275 -17.86 -6.10 -10.57
CA LEU A 275 -18.24 -4.77 -11.04
C LEU A 275 -19.73 -4.65 -11.35
N VAL A 276 -20.34 -5.69 -11.94
CA VAL A 276 -21.80 -5.73 -12.18
C VAL A 276 -22.56 -5.60 -10.87
N ARG A 277 -22.17 -6.33 -9.81
CA ARG A 277 -22.82 -6.23 -8.50
C ARG A 277 -22.58 -4.88 -7.82
N MET A 278 -21.39 -4.30 -7.99
CA MET A 278 -21.09 -2.98 -7.46
C MET A 278 -21.88 -1.88 -8.21
N SER A 279 -22.00 -1.97 -9.53
CA SER A 279 -22.76 -1.01 -10.34
C SER A 279 -24.22 -0.94 -9.94
N GLN A 280 -24.86 -2.10 -9.69
CA GLN A 280 -26.26 -2.19 -9.23
C GLN A 280 -26.52 -1.41 -7.93
N LYS A 281 -25.53 -1.24 -7.08
CA LYS A 281 -25.62 -0.48 -5.81
C LYS A 281 -25.39 1.02 -5.99
N SER A 282 -24.83 1.44 -7.12
CA SER A 282 -24.36 2.83 -7.35
C SER A 282 -25.33 3.70 -8.12
N GLY A 283 -26.32 3.11 -8.79
CA GLY A 283 -27.22 3.80 -9.71
C GLY A 283 -26.65 4.01 -11.11
N PHE A 284 -25.41 3.57 -11.40
CA PHE A 284 -24.81 3.61 -12.73
C PHE A 284 -24.87 2.24 -13.40
N THR A 285 -25.08 2.20 -14.73
CA THR A 285 -25.01 0.92 -15.47
C THR A 285 -23.56 0.50 -15.68
N ILE A 286 -23.31 -0.81 -15.81
CA ILE A 286 -21.96 -1.32 -16.04
C ILE A 286 -21.37 -0.79 -17.37
N GLU A 287 -22.20 -0.65 -18.40
CA GLU A 287 -21.78 -0.12 -19.71
C GLU A 287 -21.31 1.32 -19.59
N TYR A 288 -22.07 2.16 -18.85
CA TYR A 288 -21.68 3.55 -18.61
C TYR A 288 -20.36 3.64 -17.85
N ILE A 289 -20.17 2.82 -16.80
CA ILE A 289 -18.94 2.75 -16.02
C ILE A 289 -17.75 2.38 -16.90
N LEU A 290 -17.85 1.31 -17.69
CA LEU A 290 -16.75 0.83 -18.52
C LEU A 290 -16.35 1.84 -19.60
N GLN A 291 -17.32 2.61 -20.13
CA GLN A 291 -17.06 3.60 -21.18
C GLN A 291 -16.48 4.92 -20.63
N ASN A 292 -16.92 5.36 -19.44
CA ASN A 292 -16.71 6.75 -19.01
C ASN A 292 -15.85 6.89 -17.74
N ALA A 293 -15.73 5.85 -16.89
CA ALA A 293 -15.04 5.99 -15.63
C ALA A 293 -13.51 5.90 -15.80
N LEU A 294 -12.79 6.63 -14.96
CA LEU A 294 -11.38 6.37 -14.64
C LEU A 294 -11.31 5.23 -13.62
N PHE A 295 -10.28 4.41 -13.72
CA PHE A 295 -10.08 3.27 -12.83
C PHE A 295 -8.86 3.49 -11.92
N ALA A 296 -9.11 3.80 -10.67
CA ALA A 296 -8.12 3.80 -9.58
C ALA A 296 -7.91 2.36 -9.10
N ILE A 297 -7.07 1.62 -9.80
CA ILE A 297 -6.75 0.23 -9.46
C ILE A 297 -5.53 0.24 -8.54
N HIS A 298 -5.62 -0.38 -7.35
CA HIS A 298 -4.43 -0.65 -6.55
C HIS A 298 -3.40 -1.43 -7.36
N PRO A 299 -2.24 -0.85 -7.69
CA PRO A 299 -1.27 -1.50 -8.54
C PRO A 299 -0.36 -2.42 -7.72
N GLY A 300 -0.91 -3.54 -7.23
CA GLY A 300 -0.17 -4.56 -6.47
C GLY A 300 1.04 -5.13 -7.22
N GLY A 301 1.05 -4.94 -8.53
CA GLY A 301 2.11 -5.22 -9.48
C GLY A 301 1.62 -4.94 -10.89
N PRO A 302 2.52 -4.82 -11.90
CA PRO A 302 2.11 -4.44 -13.26
C PRO A 302 1.12 -5.42 -13.89
N LYS A 303 1.21 -6.72 -13.58
CA LYS A 303 0.31 -7.76 -14.11
C LYS A 303 -1.14 -7.58 -13.63
N ILE A 304 -1.37 -7.06 -12.40
CA ILE A 304 -2.73 -6.85 -11.86
C ILE A 304 -3.46 -5.81 -12.70
N VAL A 305 -2.87 -4.64 -12.90
CA VAL A 305 -3.47 -3.56 -13.70
C VAL A 305 -3.66 -4.00 -15.16
N GLN A 306 -2.69 -4.72 -15.73
CA GLN A 306 -2.76 -5.23 -17.10
C GLN A 306 -3.89 -6.26 -17.28
N SER A 307 -4.04 -7.20 -16.35
CA SER A 307 -5.09 -8.23 -16.41
C SER A 307 -6.49 -7.61 -16.34
N ILE A 308 -6.69 -6.67 -15.40
CA ILE A 308 -7.96 -5.96 -15.26
C ILE A 308 -8.25 -5.13 -16.50
N GLN A 309 -7.26 -4.39 -17.01
CA GLN A 309 -7.39 -3.60 -18.23
C GLN A 309 -7.83 -4.47 -19.42
N ALA A 310 -7.21 -5.63 -19.59
CA ALA A 310 -7.52 -6.55 -20.69
C ALA A 310 -8.93 -7.15 -20.57
N VAL A 311 -9.31 -7.64 -19.38
CA VAL A 311 -10.61 -8.29 -19.15
C VAL A 311 -11.78 -7.32 -19.29
N LEU A 312 -11.60 -6.08 -18.83
CA LEU A 312 -12.65 -5.06 -18.86
C LEU A 312 -12.63 -4.22 -20.15
N GLY A 313 -11.66 -4.44 -21.05
CA GLY A 313 -11.53 -3.66 -22.30
C GLY A 313 -11.18 -2.19 -22.07
N LEU A 314 -10.48 -1.85 -20.96
CA LEU A 314 -10.20 -0.46 -20.60
C LEU A 314 -9.09 0.13 -21.48
N SER A 315 -9.24 1.40 -21.84
CA SER A 315 -8.21 2.17 -22.52
C SER A 315 -6.99 2.41 -21.61
N PHE A 316 -5.86 2.79 -22.20
CA PHE A 316 -4.68 3.17 -21.43
C PHE A 316 -4.95 4.38 -20.51
N ALA A 317 -5.71 5.37 -21.01
CA ALA A 317 -6.04 6.58 -20.26
C ALA A 317 -6.83 6.28 -18.96
N GLN A 318 -7.75 5.32 -19.01
CA GLN A 318 -8.58 4.97 -17.86
C GLN A 318 -7.78 4.38 -16.68
N VAL A 319 -6.62 3.81 -16.91
CA VAL A 319 -5.75 3.17 -15.88
C VAL A 319 -4.41 3.88 -15.69
N ALA A 320 -4.22 5.03 -16.33
CA ALA A 320 -2.92 5.72 -16.41
C ALA A 320 -2.38 6.11 -15.02
N HIS A 321 -3.24 6.65 -14.14
CA HIS A 321 -2.86 7.09 -12.81
C HIS A 321 -2.37 5.93 -11.93
N SER A 322 -3.00 4.76 -12.02
CA SER A 322 -2.54 3.56 -11.30
C SER A 322 -1.15 3.11 -11.75
N LYS A 323 -0.90 3.12 -13.06
CA LYS A 323 0.41 2.79 -13.64
C LYS A 323 1.47 3.82 -13.26
N PHE A 324 1.10 5.11 -13.25
CA PHE A 324 1.98 6.20 -12.85
C PHE A 324 2.42 6.07 -11.38
N ILE A 325 1.48 5.83 -10.46
CA ILE A 325 1.80 5.66 -9.03
C ILE A 325 2.73 4.45 -8.82
N LEU A 326 2.46 3.32 -9.47
CA LEU A 326 3.38 2.17 -9.39
C LEU A 326 4.78 2.52 -9.90
N GLN A 327 4.86 3.24 -11.02
CA GLN A 327 6.14 3.62 -11.62
C GLN A 327 6.94 4.56 -10.72
N GLN A 328 6.28 5.53 -10.09
CA GLN A 328 6.94 6.55 -9.29
C GLN A 328 7.25 6.14 -7.85
N PHE A 329 6.49 5.19 -7.28
CA PHE A 329 6.56 4.92 -5.84
C PHE A 329 6.69 3.43 -5.49
N GLY A 330 6.46 2.52 -6.44
CA GLY A 330 6.30 1.10 -6.15
C GLY A 330 4.96 0.79 -5.47
N ASN A 331 4.87 -0.40 -4.86
CA ASN A 331 3.69 -0.82 -4.10
C ASN A 331 3.87 -0.46 -2.61
N MET A 332 3.18 0.56 -2.14
CA MET A 332 3.16 1.02 -0.75
C MET A 332 2.02 0.38 0.06
N SER A 333 1.69 -0.87 -0.23
CA SER A 333 0.61 -1.59 0.45
C SER A 333 -0.71 -0.79 0.47
N SER A 334 -1.38 -0.65 1.62
CA SER A 334 -2.67 0.05 1.75
C SER A 334 -2.61 1.54 1.40
N ALA A 335 -1.46 2.17 1.49
CA ALA A 335 -1.27 3.57 1.13
C ALA A 335 -1.32 3.82 -0.39
N THR A 336 -1.11 2.80 -1.22
CA THR A 336 -0.98 2.99 -2.68
C THR A 336 -2.25 3.49 -3.32
N LEU A 337 -3.42 2.92 -3.00
CA LEU A 337 -4.69 3.35 -3.61
C LEU A 337 -5.05 4.80 -3.26
N PRO A 338 -4.91 5.28 -2.01
CA PRO A 338 -5.07 6.72 -1.71
C PRO A 338 -4.10 7.65 -2.46
N HIS A 339 -2.87 7.20 -2.77
CA HIS A 339 -1.98 7.96 -3.65
C HIS A 339 -2.54 8.05 -5.09
N VAL A 340 -3.17 6.98 -5.60
CA VAL A 340 -3.85 7.04 -6.90
C VAL A 340 -5.04 8.01 -6.86
N TRP A 341 -5.82 8.03 -5.77
CA TRP A 341 -6.89 9.00 -5.59
C TRP A 341 -6.38 10.44 -5.61
N LYS A 342 -5.32 10.72 -4.84
CA LYS A 342 -4.70 12.05 -4.83
C LYS A 342 -4.25 12.46 -6.23
N GLU A 343 -3.56 11.59 -6.95
CA GLU A 343 -3.09 11.87 -8.32
C GLU A 343 -4.25 12.18 -9.27
N ILE A 344 -5.36 11.44 -9.21
CA ILE A 344 -6.57 11.72 -10.01
C ILE A 344 -7.22 13.05 -9.60
N LEU A 345 -7.28 13.35 -8.29
CA LEU A 345 -7.90 14.58 -7.80
C LEU A 345 -7.13 15.82 -8.29
N GLU A 346 -5.80 15.76 -8.27
CA GLU A 346 -4.92 16.87 -8.61
C GLU A 346 -4.60 16.97 -10.11
N ASP A 347 -4.96 15.96 -10.93
CA ASP A 347 -4.77 16.03 -12.39
C ASP A 347 -5.75 17.04 -13.01
N PRO A 348 -5.27 18.15 -13.58
CA PRO A 348 -6.13 19.16 -14.20
C PRO A 348 -6.87 18.66 -15.45
N LYS A 349 -6.47 17.52 -16.01
CA LYS A 349 -7.15 16.90 -17.13
C LYS A 349 -8.40 16.12 -16.72
N VAL A 350 -8.50 15.78 -15.44
CA VAL A 350 -9.67 15.10 -14.87
C VAL A 350 -10.69 16.16 -14.46
N VAL A 351 -11.72 16.31 -15.28
CA VAL A 351 -12.74 17.34 -15.08
C VAL A 351 -13.74 16.98 -13.97
N THR A 352 -14.40 17.99 -13.43
CA THR A 352 -15.54 17.83 -12.52
C THR A 352 -16.63 16.99 -13.18
N GLY A 353 -17.24 16.09 -12.41
CA GLY A 353 -18.21 15.12 -12.93
C GLY A 353 -17.56 13.82 -13.42
N SER A 354 -16.23 13.74 -13.47
CA SER A 354 -15.56 12.47 -13.81
C SER A 354 -15.87 11.40 -12.79
N LEU A 355 -16.31 10.23 -13.27
CA LEU A 355 -16.59 9.06 -12.45
C LEU A 355 -15.28 8.28 -12.22
N ILE A 356 -15.04 7.86 -10.98
CA ILE A 356 -13.86 7.09 -10.58
C ILE A 356 -14.32 5.76 -9.98
N VAL A 357 -13.85 4.64 -10.53
CA VAL A 357 -13.99 3.31 -9.97
C VAL A 357 -12.70 2.93 -9.27
N SER A 358 -12.76 2.69 -7.97
CA SER A 358 -11.62 2.19 -7.22
C SER A 358 -11.68 0.68 -7.08
N LEU A 359 -10.52 0.01 -7.22
CA LEU A 359 -10.39 -1.43 -7.04
C LEU A 359 -9.13 -1.74 -6.22
N ALA A 360 -9.28 -2.54 -5.17
CA ALA A 360 -8.17 -3.02 -4.36
C ALA A 360 -8.33 -4.50 -4.04
N PHE A 361 -7.21 -5.16 -3.74
CA PHE A 361 -7.14 -6.60 -3.50
C PHE A 361 -6.35 -6.85 -2.21
N GLY A 362 -6.89 -7.72 -1.37
CA GLY A 362 -6.31 -8.05 -0.07
C GLY A 362 -6.32 -9.54 0.23
N PRO A 363 -5.78 -9.94 1.40
CA PRO A 363 -5.82 -11.32 1.84
C PRO A 363 -7.24 -11.90 1.83
N GLY A 364 -7.36 -13.22 1.49
CA GLY A 364 -8.64 -13.89 1.57
C GLY A 364 -9.15 -14.64 0.36
N LEU A 365 -8.95 -14.39 -0.93
CA LEU A 365 -8.65 -13.15 -1.62
C LEU A 365 -9.84 -12.19 -1.51
N THR A 366 -9.62 -11.00 -1.03
CA THR A 366 -10.67 -9.98 -0.95
C THR A 366 -10.60 -9.06 -2.15
N ILE A 367 -11.74 -8.75 -2.76
CA ILE A 367 -11.90 -7.69 -3.76
C ILE A 367 -12.72 -6.58 -3.12
N CYS A 368 -12.15 -5.38 -3.06
CA CYS A 368 -12.80 -4.19 -2.54
C CYS A 368 -12.87 -3.10 -3.61
N GLY A 369 -13.93 -2.32 -3.61
CA GLY A 369 -14.05 -1.19 -4.53
C GLY A 369 -14.98 -0.10 -4.05
N SER A 370 -14.89 1.03 -4.73
CA SER A 370 -15.78 2.16 -4.57
C SER A 370 -16.12 2.78 -5.92
N ILE A 371 -17.25 3.47 -5.99
CA ILE A 371 -17.59 4.38 -7.08
C ILE A 371 -17.71 5.77 -6.48
N MET A 372 -16.93 6.71 -7.03
CA MET A 372 -16.84 8.10 -6.59
C MET A 372 -16.93 9.02 -7.79
N GLU A 373 -17.19 10.28 -7.55
CA GLU A 373 -17.18 11.35 -8.57
C GLU A 373 -16.35 12.53 -8.10
N LYS A 374 -15.51 13.06 -8.99
CA LYS A 374 -14.77 14.31 -8.75
C LYS A 374 -15.72 15.49 -8.75
N ARG A 375 -15.72 16.29 -7.69
CA ARG A 375 -16.57 17.47 -7.49
C ARG A 375 -15.76 18.71 -7.15
N LEU A 376 -16.24 19.86 -7.61
CA LEU A 376 -15.78 21.16 -7.14
C LEU A 376 -16.43 21.51 -5.80
N PRO A 377 -15.89 22.53 -5.08
CA PRO A 377 -16.53 23.06 -3.91
C PRO A 377 -18.01 23.37 -4.19
N CYS A 378 -18.89 23.03 -3.24
CA CYS A 378 -20.24 23.57 -3.26
C CYS A 378 -20.12 25.07 -3.02
N GLY A 379 -20.56 25.89 -4.00
CA GLY A 379 -20.63 27.33 -3.91
C GLY A 379 -21.65 27.79 -2.85
#